data_6d2bb646bde8c789729c8304a3520846
#
_entry.id   6d2bb646bde8c789729c8304a3520846
#
_cell.length_a   1.000
_cell.length_b   1.000
_cell.length_c   1.000
_cell.angle_alpha   90.00
_cell.angle_beta   90.00
_cell.angle_gamma   90.00
#
_symmetry.space_group_name_H-M   'P 1'
#
loop_
_entity.id
_entity.type
_entity.pdbx_description
1 polymer ?
#
loop_
_entity_poly.entity_id
_entity_poly.type
_entity_poly.pdbx_seq_one_letter_code
_entity_poly.pdbx_strand_id
1 'polypeptide(L)'
;MDRGGEAVAQLGGLRAVSRYQWLVFVVVWLGWTLDAADFGLYSLVLRPAMTELLGGNPSMADIGKYGGLLSMAGLLGWAFGGFLFGILADYIGRVRTLAFSIAIYSVFTALQGLSQGVLDFAVYRFIAGLGTGAELLASTEIRRMFIGG
;
A
#
# COMPACT_ATOMS: atom_id res chain seq x y z
N MET A 1 17.64 43.29 -2.94
CA MET A 1 16.92 42.25 -2.20
C MET A 1 16.20 41.42 -3.24
N ASP A 2 16.88 40.41 -3.72
CA ASP A 2 16.47 39.65 -4.94
C ASP A 2 15.72 38.34 -4.54
N ARG A 3 14.43 38.48 -4.25
CA ARG A 3 13.54 37.32 -4.03
C ARG A 3 13.20 36.60 -5.36
N GLY A 4 13.46 37.23 -6.50
CA GLY A 4 13.25 36.66 -7.82
C GLY A 4 14.31 35.61 -8.19
N GLY A 5 15.54 35.81 -7.76
CA GLY A 5 16.64 34.88 -8.02
C GLY A 5 16.49 33.54 -7.26
N GLU A 6 15.99 33.58 -6.03
CA GLU A 6 15.76 32.36 -5.24
C GLU A 6 14.57 31.51 -5.78
N ALA A 7 13.51 32.17 -6.26
CA ALA A 7 12.39 31.48 -6.89
C ALA A 7 12.78 30.81 -8.21
N VAL A 8 13.62 31.44 -9.01
CA VAL A 8 14.13 30.86 -10.29
C VAL A 8 15.12 29.72 -10.02
N ALA A 9 15.93 29.80 -8.97
CA ALA A 9 16.82 28.72 -8.53
C ALA A 9 16.02 27.48 -8.06
N GLN A 10 14.89 27.67 -7.36
CA GLN A 10 14.01 26.58 -6.98
C GLN A 10 13.31 25.92 -8.16
N LEU A 11 12.94 26.66 -9.21
CA LEU A 11 12.37 26.13 -10.44
C LEU A 11 13.41 25.39 -11.31
N GLY A 12 14.68 25.72 -11.16
CA GLY A 12 15.80 24.98 -11.80
C GLY A 12 15.97 23.58 -11.24
N GLY A 13 15.62 23.35 -9.97
CA GLY A 13 15.71 22.05 -9.30
C GLY A 13 14.82 20.96 -9.93
N LEU A 14 13.65 21.32 -10.48
CA LEU A 14 12.76 20.36 -11.14
C LEU A 14 13.29 19.88 -12.52
N ARG A 15 14.17 20.65 -13.18
CA ARG A 15 14.83 20.28 -14.44
C ARG A 15 16.04 19.36 -14.23
N ALA A 16 16.55 19.29 -13.00
CA ALA A 16 17.68 18.43 -12.64
C ALA A 16 17.25 17.01 -12.20
N VAL A 17 15.93 16.72 -12.13
CA VAL A 17 15.41 15.41 -11.76
C VAL A 17 15.74 14.39 -12.85
N SER A 18 16.50 13.37 -12.49
CA SER A 18 16.88 12.30 -13.41
C SER A 18 15.66 11.48 -13.85
N ARG A 19 15.75 10.84 -15.01
CA ARG A 19 14.70 9.91 -15.50
C ARG A 19 14.43 8.80 -14.50
N TYR A 20 15.43 8.36 -13.75
CA TYR A 20 15.30 7.36 -12.70
C TYR A 20 14.45 7.88 -11.51
N GLN A 21 14.70 9.10 -11.07
CA GLN A 21 13.91 9.73 -9.99
C GLN A 21 12.44 9.92 -10.39
N TRP A 22 12.18 10.28 -11.64
CA TRP A 22 10.82 10.35 -12.19
C TRP A 22 10.15 8.99 -12.21
N LEU A 23 10.87 7.94 -12.62
CA LEU A 23 10.33 6.57 -12.61
C LEU A 23 9.98 6.12 -11.20
N VAL A 24 10.87 6.34 -10.23
CA VAL A 24 10.61 6.02 -8.82
C VAL A 24 9.40 6.78 -8.29
N PHE A 25 9.30 8.07 -8.59
CA PHE A 25 8.15 8.89 -8.18
C PHE A 25 6.83 8.35 -8.75
N VAL A 26 6.78 8.04 -10.04
CA VAL A 26 5.58 7.50 -10.70
C VAL A 26 5.19 6.14 -10.13
N VAL A 27 6.15 5.25 -9.89
CA VAL A 27 5.90 3.92 -9.31
C VAL A 27 5.29 4.05 -7.91
N VAL A 28 5.86 4.91 -7.07
CA VAL A 28 5.34 5.14 -5.72
C VAL A 28 3.96 5.79 -5.76
N TRP A 29 3.76 6.77 -6.63
CA TRP A 29 2.46 7.42 -6.79
C TRP A 29 1.37 6.44 -7.27
N LEU A 30 1.72 5.55 -8.21
CA LEU A 30 0.83 4.47 -8.64
C LEU A 30 0.53 3.50 -7.51
N GLY A 31 1.53 3.10 -6.70
CA GLY A 31 1.34 2.25 -5.53
C GLY A 31 0.30 2.86 -4.57
N TRP A 32 0.48 4.09 -4.16
CA TRP A 32 -0.45 4.82 -3.31
C TRP A 32 -1.86 4.94 -3.91
N THR A 33 -1.95 5.16 -5.20
CA THR A 33 -3.24 5.26 -5.90
C THR A 33 -3.97 3.92 -5.92
N LEU A 34 -3.24 2.82 -6.18
CA LEU A 34 -3.79 1.47 -6.17
C LEU A 34 -4.23 1.06 -4.76
N ASP A 35 -3.47 1.42 -3.73
CA ASP A 35 -3.81 1.16 -2.34
C ASP A 35 -5.09 1.90 -1.92
N ALA A 36 -5.22 3.17 -2.28
CA ALA A 36 -6.45 3.95 -2.07
C ALA A 36 -7.64 3.36 -2.84
N ALA A 37 -7.41 2.88 -4.07
CA ALA A 37 -8.43 2.20 -4.87
C ALA A 37 -8.87 0.88 -4.23
N ASP A 38 -7.93 0.08 -3.67
CA ASP A 38 -8.25 -1.16 -2.95
C ASP A 38 -9.16 -0.90 -1.75
N PHE A 39 -8.87 0.14 -0.96
CA PHE A 39 -9.74 0.56 0.15
C PHE A 39 -11.14 0.98 -0.32
N GLY A 40 -11.22 1.72 -1.43
CA GLY A 40 -12.48 2.12 -2.04
C GLY A 40 -13.30 0.91 -2.53
N LEU A 41 -12.66 0.03 -3.29
CA LEU A 41 -13.26 -1.21 -3.79
C LEU A 41 -13.69 -2.14 -2.66
N TYR A 42 -12.88 -2.27 -1.61
CA TYR A 42 -13.23 -3.04 -0.42
C TYR A 42 -14.56 -2.58 0.18
N SER A 43 -14.76 -1.28 0.34
CA SER A 43 -16.01 -0.72 0.90
C SER A 43 -17.22 -1.06 0.04
N LEU A 44 -17.07 -1.07 -1.30
CA LEU A 44 -18.15 -1.42 -2.23
C LEU A 44 -18.46 -2.92 -2.25
N VAL A 45 -17.42 -3.75 -2.15
CA VAL A 45 -17.55 -5.21 -2.25
C VAL A 45 -17.86 -5.85 -0.90
N LEU A 46 -17.66 -5.13 0.21
CA LEU A 46 -17.83 -5.67 1.57
C LEU A 46 -19.22 -6.29 1.78
N ARG A 47 -20.28 -5.61 1.38
CA ARG A 47 -21.65 -6.10 1.57
C ARG A 47 -21.95 -7.36 0.75
N PRO A 48 -21.74 -7.40 -0.57
CA PRO A 48 -21.92 -8.63 -1.34
C PRO A 48 -21.00 -9.76 -0.86
N ALA A 49 -19.74 -9.49 -0.55
CA ALA A 49 -18.82 -10.49 -0.02
C ALA A 49 -19.30 -11.09 1.30
N MET A 50 -19.80 -10.26 2.23
CA MET A 50 -20.34 -10.77 3.49
C MET A 50 -21.64 -11.57 3.29
N THR A 51 -22.46 -11.23 2.32
CA THR A 51 -23.66 -11.99 1.99
C THR A 51 -23.30 -13.38 1.48
N GLU A 52 -22.25 -13.49 0.68
CA GLU A 52 -21.77 -14.77 0.14
C GLU A 52 -21.05 -15.61 1.21
N LEU A 53 -20.15 -15.01 1.99
CA LEU A 53 -19.30 -15.68 2.96
C LEU A 53 -20.07 -16.14 4.22
N LEU A 54 -21.09 -15.41 4.63
CA LEU A 54 -21.92 -15.75 5.80
C LEU A 54 -23.16 -16.58 5.45
N GLY A 55 -23.49 -16.68 4.16
CA GLY A 55 -24.61 -17.48 3.68
C GLY A 55 -25.97 -16.93 4.13
N GLY A 56 -26.54 -15.97 3.40
CA GLY A 56 -27.86 -15.41 3.70
C GLY A 56 -27.92 -13.89 3.61
N ASN A 57 -28.81 -13.28 4.38
CA ASN A 57 -28.93 -11.82 4.49
C ASN A 57 -28.31 -11.36 5.83
N PRO A 58 -27.00 -11.05 5.87
CA PRO A 58 -26.35 -10.58 7.09
C PRO A 58 -26.93 -9.23 7.51
N SER A 59 -27.12 -9.04 8.82
CA SER A 59 -27.56 -7.76 9.37
C SER A 59 -26.48 -6.69 9.16
N MET A 60 -26.88 -5.42 9.20
CA MET A 60 -25.91 -4.31 9.15
C MET A 60 -24.89 -4.37 10.28
N ALA A 61 -25.28 -4.91 11.44
CA ALA A 61 -24.37 -5.13 12.57
C ALA A 61 -23.32 -6.20 12.26
N ASP A 62 -23.70 -7.29 11.59
CA ASP A 62 -22.77 -8.34 11.17
C ASP A 62 -21.79 -7.83 10.13
N ILE A 63 -22.27 -7.09 9.13
CA ILE A 63 -21.42 -6.46 8.10
C ILE A 63 -20.40 -5.52 8.75
N GLY A 64 -20.86 -4.69 9.71
CA GLY A 64 -19.96 -3.78 10.44
C GLY A 64 -18.92 -4.52 11.28
N LYS A 65 -19.34 -5.57 12.00
CA LYS A 65 -18.46 -6.38 12.84
C LYS A 65 -17.39 -7.10 12.03
N TYR A 66 -17.77 -7.85 11.01
CA TYR A 66 -16.81 -8.61 10.18
C TYR A 66 -16.00 -7.70 9.29
N GLY A 67 -16.62 -6.65 8.72
CA GLY A 67 -15.91 -5.65 7.95
C GLY A 67 -14.85 -4.90 8.75
N GLY A 68 -15.17 -4.53 9.99
CA GLY A 68 -14.20 -3.94 10.92
C GLY A 68 -13.04 -4.89 11.25
N LEU A 69 -13.34 -6.18 11.48
CA LEU A 69 -12.33 -7.20 11.77
C LEU A 69 -11.39 -7.44 10.58
N LEU A 70 -11.94 -7.49 9.36
CA LEU A 70 -11.16 -7.62 8.14
C LEU A 70 -10.30 -6.38 7.86
N SER A 71 -10.82 -5.19 8.12
CA SER A 71 -10.04 -3.94 8.04
C SER A 71 -8.91 -3.92 9.05
N MET A 72 -9.17 -4.35 10.29
CA MET A 72 -8.15 -4.46 11.33
C MET A 72 -7.05 -5.47 10.95
N ALA A 73 -7.40 -6.61 10.36
CA ALA A 73 -6.43 -7.58 9.86
C ALA A 73 -5.50 -6.95 8.80
N GLY A 74 -6.04 -6.20 7.85
CA GLY A 74 -5.25 -5.47 6.85
C GLY A 74 -4.33 -4.41 7.46
N LEU A 75 -4.83 -3.63 8.42
CA LEU A 75 -4.03 -2.60 9.11
C LEU A 75 -2.91 -3.21 9.97
N LEU A 76 -3.19 -4.32 10.66
CA LEU A 76 -2.15 -5.06 11.38
C LEU A 76 -1.09 -5.60 10.41
N GLY A 77 -1.52 -6.18 9.29
CA GLY A 77 -0.61 -6.60 8.22
C GLY A 77 0.28 -5.45 7.74
N TRP A 78 -0.32 -4.28 7.49
CA TRP A 78 0.42 -3.08 7.08
C TRP A 78 1.46 -2.64 8.11
N ALA A 79 1.11 -2.60 9.40
CA ALA A 79 2.02 -2.21 10.47
C ALA A 79 3.19 -3.21 10.61
N PHE A 80 2.90 -4.51 10.63
CA PHE A 80 3.92 -5.56 10.67
C PHE A 80 4.77 -5.59 9.40
N GLY A 81 4.16 -5.38 8.24
CA GLY A 81 4.83 -5.32 6.95
C GLY A 81 5.85 -4.19 6.88
N GLY A 82 5.50 -2.99 7.33
CA GLY A 82 6.42 -1.85 7.41
C GLY A 82 7.65 -2.16 8.26
N PHE A 83 7.46 -2.83 9.39
CA PHE A 83 8.56 -3.25 10.24
C PHE A 83 9.42 -4.35 9.62
N LEU A 84 8.81 -5.44 9.14
CA LEU A 84 9.52 -6.59 8.56
C LEU A 84 10.26 -6.20 7.28
N PHE A 85 9.60 -5.53 6.36
CA PHE A 85 10.22 -5.10 5.11
C PHE A 85 11.21 -3.96 5.33
N GLY A 86 11.04 -3.15 6.40
CA GLY A 86 12.05 -2.20 6.83
C GLY A 86 13.39 -2.87 7.11
N ILE A 87 13.38 -3.88 7.96
CA ILE A 87 14.57 -4.68 8.27
C ILE A 87 15.10 -5.38 7.02
N LEU A 88 14.23 -6.02 6.24
CA LEU A 88 14.62 -6.77 5.05
C LEU A 88 15.29 -5.86 3.99
N ALA A 89 14.83 -4.62 3.86
CA ALA A 89 15.40 -3.65 2.93
C ALA A 89 16.85 -3.26 3.27
N ASP A 90 17.22 -3.30 4.52
CA ASP A 90 18.59 -3.04 4.96
C ASP A 90 19.55 -4.19 4.60
N TYR A 91 19.05 -5.45 4.49
CA TYR A 91 19.83 -6.62 4.13
C TYR A 91 19.91 -6.89 2.63
N ILE A 92 18.79 -6.87 1.92
CA ILE A 92 18.73 -7.27 0.49
C ILE A 92 18.63 -6.08 -0.46
N GLY A 93 18.48 -4.88 0.08
CA GLY A 93 18.34 -3.64 -0.66
C GLY A 93 16.87 -3.27 -0.92
N ARG A 94 16.61 -1.97 -0.93
CA ARG A 94 15.24 -1.40 -0.94
C ARG A 94 14.45 -1.73 -2.20
N VAL A 95 15.08 -1.67 -3.38
CA VAL A 95 14.40 -1.94 -4.66
C VAL A 95 13.94 -3.39 -4.76
N ARG A 96 14.77 -4.34 -4.31
CA ARG A 96 14.41 -5.77 -4.32
C ARG A 96 13.30 -6.06 -3.32
N THR A 97 13.39 -5.47 -2.13
CA THR A 97 12.36 -5.60 -1.09
C THR A 97 11.03 -5.05 -1.58
N LEU A 98 11.03 -3.88 -2.25
CA LEU A 98 9.82 -3.28 -2.80
C LEU A 98 9.21 -4.16 -3.90
N ALA A 99 10.00 -4.68 -4.82
CA ALA A 99 9.51 -5.58 -5.86
C ALA A 99 8.87 -6.85 -5.28
N PHE A 100 9.49 -7.42 -4.24
CA PHE A 100 8.98 -8.60 -3.55
C PHE A 100 7.67 -8.31 -2.79
N SER A 101 7.56 -7.15 -2.15
CA SER A 101 6.35 -6.73 -1.44
C SER A 101 5.17 -6.51 -2.39
N ILE A 102 5.41 -5.88 -3.54
CA ILE A 102 4.38 -5.67 -4.57
C ILE A 102 3.88 -7.03 -5.10
N ALA A 103 4.78 -7.99 -5.31
CA ALA A 103 4.39 -9.33 -5.75
C ALA A 103 3.50 -10.03 -4.71
N ILE A 104 3.85 -9.97 -3.42
CA ILE A 104 3.03 -10.50 -2.32
C ILE A 104 1.66 -9.82 -2.30
N TYR A 105 1.63 -8.50 -2.29
CA TYR A 105 0.39 -7.72 -2.30
C TYR A 105 -0.51 -8.13 -3.47
N SER A 106 0.01 -8.16 -4.68
CA SER A 106 -0.77 -8.47 -5.88
C SER A 106 -1.36 -9.88 -5.86
N VAL A 107 -0.57 -10.89 -5.45
CA VAL A 107 -1.02 -12.28 -5.37
C VAL A 107 -2.10 -12.43 -4.31
N PHE A 108 -1.89 -11.91 -3.10
CA PHE A 108 -2.84 -12.08 -2.01
C PHE A 108 -4.09 -11.23 -2.16
N THR A 109 -4.01 -10.08 -2.82
CA THR A 109 -5.20 -9.30 -3.21
C THR A 109 -6.04 -10.07 -4.23
N ALA A 110 -5.43 -10.73 -5.20
CA ALA A 110 -6.15 -11.58 -6.14
C ALA A 110 -6.79 -12.81 -5.44
N LEU A 111 -6.08 -13.43 -4.49
CA LEU A 111 -6.59 -14.57 -3.71
C LEU A 111 -7.78 -14.20 -2.81
N GLN A 112 -7.93 -12.94 -2.40
CA GLN A 112 -9.13 -12.49 -1.67
C GLN A 112 -10.41 -12.76 -2.47
N GLY A 113 -10.36 -12.64 -3.81
CA GLY A 113 -11.50 -12.96 -4.68
C GLY A 113 -11.86 -14.46 -4.74
N LEU A 114 -10.98 -15.33 -4.25
CA LEU A 114 -11.19 -16.79 -4.19
C LEU A 114 -11.46 -17.29 -2.77
N SER A 115 -11.62 -16.39 -1.79
CA SER A 115 -11.88 -16.76 -0.40
C SER A 115 -13.22 -17.47 -0.27
N GLN A 116 -13.25 -18.56 0.52
CA GLN A 116 -14.45 -19.37 0.76
C GLN A 116 -15.05 -19.12 2.15
N GLY A 117 -14.36 -18.33 2.98
CA GLY A 117 -14.80 -17.99 4.33
C GLY A 117 -14.22 -16.68 4.81
N VAL A 118 -14.82 -16.14 5.88
CA VAL A 118 -14.36 -14.87 6.49
C VAL A 118 -12.93 -14.99 7.03
N LEU A 119 -12.56 -16.18 7.52
CA LEU A 119 -11.22 -16.43 8.06
C LEU A 119 -10.16 -16.41 6.93
N ASP A 120 -10.44 -17.08 5.81
CA ASP A 120 -9.54 -17.08 4.64
C ASP A 120 -9.35 -15.68 4.12
N PHE A 121 -10.45 -14.93 4.01
CA PHE A 121 -10.41 -13.54 3.59
C PHE A 121 -9.56 -12.69 4.54
N ALA A 122 -9.70 -12.87 5.86
CA ALA A 122 -8.90 -12.15 6.87
C ALA A 122 -7.40 -12.46 6.75
N VAL A 123 -7.04 -13.73 6.53
CA VAL A 123 -5.65 -14.16 6.34
C VAL A 123 -5.05 -13.53 5.08
N TYR A 124 -5.77 -13.61 3.95
CA TYR A 124 -5.30 -12.99 2.70
C TYR A 124 -5.17 -11.47 2.84
N ARG A 125 -6.12 -10.83 3.53
CA ARG A 125 -6.07 -9.40 3.80
C ARG A 125 -4.90 -9.00 4.67
N PHE A 126 -4.58 -9.80 5.69
CA PHE A 126 -3.41 -9.59 6.54
C PHE A 126 -2.11 -9.70 5.73
N ILE A 127 -1.96 -10.73 4.89
CA ILE A 127 -0.75 -10.95 4.09
C ILE A 127 -0.62 -9.89 2.98
N ALA A 128 -1.73 -9.50 2.36
CA ALA A 128 -1.74 -8.37 1.42
C ALA A 128 -1.30 -7.08 2.13
N GLY A 129 -1.81 -6.84 3.34
CA GLY A 129 -1.39 -5.72 4.18
C GLY A 129 0.11 -5.73 4.50
N LEU A 130 0.72 -6.91 4.73
CA LEU A 130 2.18 -7.02 4.87
C LEU A 130 2.90 -6.45 3.64
N GLY A 131 2.41 -6.76 2.44
CA GLY A 131 2.98 -6.24 1.19
C GLY A 131 2.90 -4.71 1.10
N THR A 132 1.76 -4.11 1.40
CA THR A 132 1.59 -2.64 1.34
C THR A 132 2.42 -1.90 2.39
N GLY A 133 2.75 -2.55 3.52
CA GLY A 133 3.61 -1.97 4.55
C GLY A 133 5.00 -1.56 4.03
N ALA A 134 5.52 -2.23 3.01
CA ALA A 134 6.80 -1.88 2.40
C ALA A 134 6.78 -0.53 1.62
N GLU A 135 5.62 0.02 1.28
CA GLU A 135 5.52 1.31 0.59
C GLU A 135 6.04 2.48 1.45
N LEU A 136 6.05 2.33 2.78
CA LEU A 136 6.71 3.27 3.69
C LEU A 136 8.20 3.43 3.37
N LEU A 137 8.86 2.38 2.87
CA LEU A 137 10.27 2.43 2.46
C LEU A 137 10.46 3.29 1.22
N ALA A 138 9.52 3.22 0.27
CA ALA A 138 9.57 4.01 -0.95
C ALA A 138 9.44 5.51 -0.64
N SER A 139 8.59 5.91 0.30
CA SER A 139 8.44 7.29 0.72
C SER A 139 9.71 7.85 1.39
N THR A 140 10.42 7.04 2.16
CA THR A 140 11.71 7.44 2.77
C THR A 140 12.82 7.57 1.73
N GLU A 141 12.80 6.77 0.66
CA GLU A 141 13.78 6.87 -0.41
C GLU A 141 13.57 8.13 -1.26
N ILE A 142 12.34 8.46 -1.60
CA ILE A 142 12.01 9.72 -2.26
C ILE A 142 12.53 10.90 -1.41
N ARG A 143 12.27 10.89 -0.12
CA ARG A 143 12.74 11.94 0.78
C ARG A 143 14.27 12.06 0.76
N ARG A 144 15.01 10.96 0.76
CA ARG A 144 16.47 10.97 0.64
C ARG A 144 16.95 11.54 -0.70
N MET A 145 16.30 11.19 -1.79
CA MET A 145 16.66 11.67 -3.13
C MET A 145 16.43 13.17 -3.32
N PHE A 146 15.42 13.74 -2.66
CA PHE A 146 15.04 15.15 -2.84
C PHE A 146 15.57 16.09 -1.75
N ILE A 147 15.92 15.59 -0.55
CA ILE A 147 16.34 16.42 0.59
C ILE A 147 17.80 16.15 0.99
N GLY A 148 18.39 15.05 0.56
CA GLY A 148 19.75 14.62 0.91
C GLY A 148 20.83 14.96 -0.13
N GLY A 149 20.55 15.91 -1.04
CA GLY A 149 21.50 16.45 -2.02
C GLY A 149 22.06 17.80 -1.60
#